data_6da96d47b8e556147aa4a326144e149b
#
_entry.id   6da96d47b8e556147aa4a326144e149b
#
_cell.length_a   1.000
_cell.length_b   1.000
_cell.length_c   1.000
_cell.angle_alpha   90.00
_cell.angle_beta   90.00
_cell.angle_gamma   90.00
#
_symmetry.space_group_name_H-M   'P 1'
#
loop_
_entity.id
_entity.type
_entity.pdbx_description
1 polymer ?
#
loop_
_entity_poly.entity_id
_entity_poly.type
_entity_poly.pdbx_seq_one_letter_code
_entity_poly.pdbx_strand_id
1 'polypeptide(L)'
;IIVNVCGHSTEEYVEVVKRLAEQPVDMLEINISCPNVKEGGIAFGQDPKAVEAITKEMKKYAKQPVIMKLSPNVTDITEMARAAEAGGADALSLINTITGMKISTGENLFLQTRPVGCPVRPFIR
;
A
#
# COMPACT_ATOMS: atom_id res chain seq x y z
N ILE A 1 -11.64 -16.19 -1.53
CA ILE A 1 -10.58 -15.58 -2.39
C ILE A 1 -10.49 -14.10 -2.03
N ILE A 2 -9.28 -13.62 -1.63
CA ILE A 2 -8.98 -12.20 -1.44
C ILE A 2 -8.17 -11.74 -2.65
N VAL A 3 -8.66 -10.71 -3.34
CA VAL A 3 -7.96 -10.14 -4.50
C VAL A 3 -7.23 -8.87 -4.10
N ASN A 4 -5.89 -8.85 -4.31
CA ASN A 4 -5.09 -7.66 -4.10
C ASN A 4 -5.19 -6.74 -5.32
N VAL A 5 -5.64 -5.50 -5.10
CA VAL A 5 -5.87 -4.49 -6.13
C VAL A 5 -4.79 -3.41 -6.03
N CYS A 6 -4.10 -3.17 -7.14
CA CYS A 6 -3.11 -2.11 -7.30
C CYS A 6 -3.48 -1.22 -8.48
N GLY A 7 -3.05 0.03 -8.46
CA GLY A 7 -3.24 0.99 -9.55
C GLY A 7 -2.29 2.18 -9.43
N HIS A 8 -2.19 2.96 -10.50
CA HIS A 8 -1.37 4.17 -10.58
C HIS A 8 -2.20 5.44 -10.31
N SER A 9 -3.51 5.36 -10.48
CA SER A 9 -4.43 6.46 -10.23
C SER A 9 -5.72 5.96 -9.56
N THR A 10 -6.48 6.87 -8.96
CA THR A 10 -7.78 6.55 -8.36
C THR A 10 -8.72 5.92 -9.38
N GLU A 11 -8.69 6.40 -10.63
CA GLU A 11 -9.52 5.92 -11.72
C GLU A 11 -9.21 4.44 -12.05
N GLU A 12 -7.92 4.05 -12.07
CA GLU A 12 -7.52 2.66 -12.28
C GLU A 12 -8.01 1.75 -11.16
N TYR A 13 -7.87 2.18 -9.90
CA TYR A 13 -8.43 1.43 -8.77
C TYR A 13 -9.94 1.26 -8.92
N VAL A 14 -10.67 2.33 -9.24
CA VAL A 14 -12.12 2.30 -9.46
C VAL A 14 -12.50 1.34 -10.58
N GLU A 15 -11.80 1.38 -11.70
CA GLU A 15 -12.04 0.50 -12.85
C GLU A 15 -11.88 -0.97 -12.45
N VAL A 16 -10.79 -1.31 -11.74
CA VAL A 16 -10.55 -2.69 -11.27
C VAL A 16 -11.62 -3.13 -10.27
N VAL A 17 -11.94 -2.28 -9.29
CA VAL A 17 -12.97 -2.58 -8.28
C VAL A 17 -14.34 -2.82 -8.93
N LYS A 18 -14.74 -1.99 -9.91
CA LYS A 18 -16.00 -2.19 -10.67
C LYS A 18 -16.03 -3.53 -11.39
N ARG A 19 -14.94 -3.93 -12.04
CA ARG A 19 -14.84 -5.22 -12.72
C ARG A 19 -14.93 -6.38 -11.74
N LEU A 20 -14.29 -6.26 -10.58
CA LEU A 20 -14.30 -7.29 -9.54
C LEU A 20 -15.62 -7.37 -8.78
N ALA A 21 -16.38 -6.27 -8.71
CA ALA A 21 -17.67 -6.24 -8.01
C ALA A 21 -18.68 -7.30 -8.52
N GLU A 22 -18.56 -7.71 -9.78
CA GLU A 22 -19.42 -8.73 -10.39
C GLU A 22 -18.78 -10.14 -10.40
N GLN A 23 -17.59 -10.28 -9.81
CA GLN A 23 -16.88 -11.56 -9.79
C GLN A 23 -17.09 -12.30 -8.46
N PRO A 24 -16.98 -13.64 -8.44
CA PRO A 24 -17.13 -14.45 -7.24
C PRO A 24 -15.86 -14.39 -6.37
N VAL A 25 -15.57 -13.21 -5.84
CA VAL A 25 -14.45 -12.97 -4.91
C VAL A 25 -15.02 -12.56 -3.56
N ASP A 26 -14.36 -12.99 -2.47
CA ASP A 26 -14.88 -12.82 -1.11
C ASP A 26 -14.54 -11.43 -0.55
N MET A 27 -13.35 -10.91 -0.82
CA MET A 27 -12.86 -9.63 -0.31
C MET A 27 -11.91 -8.96 -1.30
N LEU A 28 -11.81 -7.63 -1.24
CA LEU A 28 -10.85 -6.82 -2.01
C LEU A 28 -9.82 -6.22 -1.07
N GLU A 29 -8.53 -6.50 -1.28
CA GLU A 29 -7.42 -5.84 -0.58
C GLU A 29 -6.88 -4.71 -1.46
N ILE A 30 -7.17 -3.48 -1.08
CA ILE A 30 -6.71 -2.28 -1.80
C ILE A 30 -5.30 -1.92 -1.33
N ASN A 31 -4.33 -2.11 -2.21
CA ASN A 31 -2.92 -1.92 -1.89
C ASN A 31 -2.45 -0.50 -2.19
N ILE A 32 -2.60 0.40 -1.23
CA ILE A 32 -2.12 1.79 -1.28
C ILE A 32 -0.70 1.96 -0.73
N SER A 33 0.05 0.86 -0.64
CA SER A 33 1.38 0.83 -0.01
C SER A 33 2.49 0.39 -0.97
N CYS A 34 2.20 0.20 -2.26
CA CYS A 34 3.14 -0.33 -3.23
C CYS A 34 4.27 0.68 -3.54
N PRO A 35 5.53 0.40 -3.19
CA PRO A 35 6.65 1.33 -3.43
C PRO A 35 7.06 1.39 -4.90
N ASN A 36 6.60 0.46 -5.73
CA ASN A 36 6.97 0.37 -7.14
C ASN A 36 6.09 1.26 -8.04
N VAL A 37 5.06 1.88 -7.47
CA VAL A 37 4.12 2.76 -8.17
C VAL A 37 4.40 4.20 -7.74
N LYS A 38 5.13 4.96 -8.57
CA LYS A 38 5.62 6.31 -8.22
C LYS A 38 4.51 7.37 -8.13
N GLU A 39 3.45 7.24 -8.93
CA GLU A 39 2.36 8.21 -9.02
C GLU A 39 1.04 7.71 -8.42
N GLY A 40 1.05 6.51 -7.83
CA GLY A 40 -0.09 5.89 -7.15
C GLY A 40 0.38 5.19 -5.88
N GLY A 41 -0.20 4.08 -5.52
CA GLY A 41 0.28 3.20 -4.47
C GLY A 41 0.74 3.93 -3.21
N ILE A 42 2.08 4.03 -3.03
CA ILE A 42 2.66 4.64 -1.82
C ILE A 42 2.28 6.11 -1.61
N ALA A 43 2.05 6.89 -2.68
CA ALA A 43 1.68 8.29 -2.54
C ALA A 43 0.31 8.45 -1.85
N PHE A 44 -0.63 7.55 -2.14
CA PHE A 44 -1.93 7.54 -1.44
C PHE A 44 -1.79 7.13 0.03
N GLY A 45 -0.87 6.22 0.35
CA GLY A 45 -0.69 5.68 1.69
C GLY A 45 0.13 6.56 2.64
N GLN A 46 0.60 7.74 2.21
CA GLN A 46 1.44 8.64 3.03
C GLN A 46 0.69 9.86 3.59
N ASP A 47 -0.51 10.15 3.09
CA ASP A 47 -1.36 11.25 3.57
C ASP A 47 -2.70 10.70 4.09
N PRO A 48 -3.07 10.95 5.35
CA PRO A 48 -4.34 10.47 5.91
C PRO A 48 -5.56 10.91 5.10
N LYS A 49 -5.54 12.12 4.55
CA LYS A 49 -6.65 12.62 3.73
C LYS A 49 -6.79 11.86 2.41
N ALA A 50 -5.66 11.51 1.81
CA ALA A 50 -5.65 10.69 0.60
C ALA A 50 -6.12 9.25 0.90
N VAL A 51 -5.69 8.67 2.03
CA VAL A 51 -6.17 7.35 2.49
C VAL A 51 -7.67 7.34 2.68
N GLU A 52 -8.23 8.33 3.39
CA GLU A 52 -9.67 8.46 3.61
C GLU A 52 -10.42 8.61 2.29
N ALA A 53 -9.93 9.49 1.41
CA ALA A 53 -10.59 9.79 0.12
C ALA A 53 -10.64 8.55 -0.79
N ILE A 54 -9.50 7.84 -0.96
CA ILE A 54 -9.46 6.64 -1.81
C ILE A 54 -10.28 5.51 -1.20
N THR A 55 -10.28 5.35 0.12
CA THR A 55 -11.11 4.35 0.79
C THR A 55 -12.59 4.60 0.53
N LYS A 56 -13.06 5.84 0.70
CA LYS A 56 -14.44 6.25 0.38
C LYS A 56 -14.79 5.96 -1.08
N GLU A 57 -13.86 6.24 -1.99
CA GLU A 57 -14.08 6.02 -3.40
C GLU A 57 -14.22 4.51 -3.72
N MET A 58 -13.36 3.67 -3.15
CA MET A 58 -13.47 2.21 -3.32
C MET A 58 -14.78 1.68 -2.76
N LYS A 59 -15.20 2.13 -1.59
CA LYS A 59 -16.46 1.70 -0.95
C LYS A 59 -17.72 2.04 -1.74
N LYS A 60 -17.68 3.06 -2.61
CA LYS A 60 -18.83 3.37 -3.49
C LYS A 60 -19.11 2.27 -4.53
N TYR A 61 -18.07 1.59 -4.99
CA TYR A 61 -18.17 0.65 -6.11
C TYR A 61 -17.98 -0.81 -5.70
N ALA A 62 -17.29 -1.07 -4.59
CA ALA A 62 -17.11 -2.42 -4.08
C ALA A 62 -18.42 -2.98 -3.55
N LYS A 63 -18.77 -4.21 -3.97
CA LYS A 63 -19.85 -5.01 -3.37
C LYS A 63 -19.33 -5.92 -2.27
N GLN A 64 -18.05 -6.26 -2.33
CA GLN A 64 -17.36 -7.07 -1.35
C GLN A 64 -16.80 -6.20 -0.21
N PRO A 65 -16.49 -6.80 0.96
CA PRO A 65 -15.71 -6.14 2.00
C PRO A 65 -14.37 -5.64 1.47
N VAL A 66 -13.97 -4.45 1.92
CA VAL A 66 -12.74 -3.77 1.51
C VAL A 66 -11.73 -3.78 2.64
N ILE A 67 -10.57 -4.35 2.35
CA ILE A 67 -9.39 -4.34 3.22
C ILE A 67 -8.44 -3.25 2.70
N MET A 68 -8.01 -2.32 3.55
CA MET A 68 -6.98 -1.33 3.17
C MET A 68 -5.60 -1.82 3.62
N LYS A 69 -4.68 -2.01 2.66
CA LYS A 69 -3.30 -2.41 2.96
C LYS A 69 -2.41 -1.20 3.12
N LEU A 70 -1.91 -1.02 4.35
CA LEU A 70 -1.14 0.15 4.77
C LEU A 70 0.37 -0.05 4.67
N SER A 71 1.08 1.07 4.47
CA SER A 71 2.54 1.12 4.46
C SER A 71 3.08 1.35 5.87
N PRO A 72 4.19 0.70 6.26
CA PRO A 72 4.90 1.02 7.49
C PRO A 72 5.77 2.28 7.37
N ASN A 73 5.99 2.79 6.15
CA ASN A 73 6.92 3.90 5.88
C ASN A 73 6.20 5.25 5.98
N VAL A 74 5.59 5.49 7.13
CA VAL A 74 4.85 6.71 7.51
C VAL A 74 5.26 7.12 8.92
N THR A 75 5.00 8.37 9.29
CA THR A 75 5.34 8.88 10.62
C THR A 75 4.49 8.21 11.72
N ASP A 76 3.19 8.07 11.48
CA ASP A 76 2.27 7.40 12.39
C ASP A 76 1.27 6.56 11.59
N ILE A 77 1.40 5.23 11.69
CA ILE A 77 0.51 4.30 11.01
C ILE A 77 -0.91 4.30 11.60
N THR A 78 -1.05 4.76 12.85
CA THR A 78 -2.39 4.82 13.48
C THR A 78 -3.25 5.92 12.87
N GLU A 79 -2.65 7.00 12.40
CA GLU A 79 -3.37 8.04 11.64
C GLU A 79 -3.89 7.48 10.32
N MET A 80 -3.06 6.71 9.61
CA MET A 80 -3.47 6.05 8.36
C MET A 80 -4.61 5.05 8.60
N ALA A 81 -4.50 4.27 9.68
CA ALA A 81 -5.51 3.30 10.06
C ALA A 81 -6.87 3.97 10.36
N ARG A 82 -6.86 5.06 11.15
CA ARG A 82 -8.08 5.84 11.45
C ARG A 82 -8.67 6.49 10.20
N ALA A 83 -7.83 6.96 9.30
CA ALA A 83 -8.27 7.53 8.03
C ALA A 83 -8.95 6.49 7.14
N ALA A 84 -8.40 5.27 7.06
CA ALA A 84 -9.01 4.17 6.35
C ALA A 84 -10.36 3.76 6.98
N GLU A 85 -10.43 3.68 8.31
CA GLU A 85 -11.67 3.43 9.06
C GLU A 85 -12.71 4.52 8.78
N ALA A 86 -12.33 5.81 8.87
CA ALA A 86 -13.20 6.94 8.54
C ALA A 86 -13.68 6.92 7.07
N GLY A 87 -12.88 6.37 6.17
CA GLY A 87 -13.25 6.10 4.78
C GLY A 87 -14.22 4.94 4.60
N GLY A 88 -14.46 4.13 5.63
CA GLY A 88 -15.39 3.00 5.63
C GLY A 88 -14.74 1.66 5.28
N ALA A 89 -13.43 1.50 5.50
CA ALA A 89 -12.77 0.20 5.36
C ALA A 89 -13.38 -0.83 6.32
N ASP A 90 -13.56 -2.06 5.83
CA ASP A 90 -14.11 -3.16 6.64
C ASP A 90 -13.00 -3.87 7.44
N ALA A 91 -11.76 -3.79 6.95
CA ALA A 91 -10.58 -4.34 7.63
C ALA A 91 -9.30 -3.61 7.20
N LEU A 92 -8.23 -3.85 7.95
CA LEU A 92 -6.89 -3.34 7.66
C LEU A 92 -5.91 -4.50 7.50
N SER A 93 -5.03 -4.38 6.52
CA SER A 93 -3.89 -5.29 6.32
C SER A 93 -2.59 -4.52 6.60
N LEU A 94 -1.77 -5.05 7.46
CA LEU A 94 -0.48 -4.52 7.86
C LEU A 94 0.57 -5.61 7.66
N ILE A 95 1.66 -5.31 7.12
CA ILE A 95 2.24 -4.10 6.51
C ILE A 95 2.91 -4.47 5.20
N ASN A 96 3.20 -3.47 4.35
CA ASN A 96 4.10 -3.67 3.23
C ASN A 96 5.56 -3.69 3.74
N THR A 97 6.52 -3.73 2.84
CA THR A 97 7.94 -3.86 3.15
C THR A 97 8.46 -2.68 3.97
N ILE A 98 9.14 -2.99 5.08
CA ILE A 98 9.87 -2.00 5.88
C ILE A 98 11.15 -1.62 5.14
N THR A 99 11.40 -0.32 5.02
CA THR A 99 12.65 0.20 4.49
C THR A 99 13.67 0.28 5.62
N GLY A 100 14.82 -0.36 5.43
CA GLY A 100 15.93 -0.31 6.37
C GLY A 100 17.19 0.28 5.72
N MET A 101 18.06 0.88 6.53
CA MET A 101 19.36 1.41 6.12
C MET A 101 20.48 0.67 6.83
N LYS A 102 21.48 0.23 6.07
CA LYS A 102 22.73 -0.31 6.62
C LYS A 102 23.88 0.60 6.19
N ILE A 103 24.60 1.13 7.16
CA ILE A 103 25.82 1.90 6.93
C ILE A 103 26.99 0.92 6.95
N SER A 104 27.79 0.87 5.88
CA SER A 104 29.06 0.17 5.83
C SER A 104 30.20 1.16 6.09
N THR A 105 31.02 0.90 7.10
CA THR A 105 32.15 1.73 7.49
C THR A 105 33.46 1.33 6.82
N GLY A 106 33.41 0.49 5.77
CA GLY A 106 34.56 0.18 4.91
C GLY A 106 34.94 1.35 4.01
N GLU A 107 36.03 1.25 3.25
CA GLU A 107 36.64 2.32 2.44
C GLU A 107 35.72 2.99 1.39
N ASN A 108 34.52 2.46 1.20
CA ASN A 108 33.48 3.07 0.37
C ASN A 108 32.18 3.15 1.17
N LEU A 109 31.78 4.36 1.55
CA LEU A 109 30.53 4.63 2.23
C LEU A 109 29.36 4.51 1.24
N PHE A 110 28.72 3.35 1.16
CA PHE A 110 27.48 3.17 0.39
C PHE A 110 26.27 3.18 1.32
N LEU A 111 25.43 4.18 1.17
CA LEU A 111 24.11 4.20 1.78
C LEU A 111 23.19 3.30 0.95
N GLN A 112 22.80 2.15 1.48
CA GLN A 112 21.80 1.29 0.85
C GLN A 112 20.49 1.34 1.64
N THR A 113 19.46 1.94 1.07
CA THR A 113 18.08 1.74 1.51
C THR A 113 17.53 0.49 0.83
N ARG A 114 17.15 -0.53 1.60
CA ARG A 114 16.58 -1.77 1.05
C ARG A 114 15.35 -2.19 1.83
N PRO A 115 14.39 -2.86 1.16
CA PRO A 115 13.32 -3.57 1.84
C PRO A 115 13.91 -4.64 2.77
N VAL A 116 13.44 -4.70 4.00
CA VAL A 116 13.81 -5.76 4.95
C VAL A 116 13.27 -7.09 4.42
N GLY A 117 14.16 -8.08 4.26
CA GLY A 117 13.81 -9.40 3.72
C GLY A 117 14.35 -9.69 2.33
N CYS A 118 14.89 -8.70 1.60
CA CYS A 118 15.65 -8.98 0.39
C CYS A 118 17.05 -9.51 0.73
N PRO A 119 17.50 -10.63 0.13
CA PRO A 119 18.86 -11.11 0.34
C PRO A 119 19.86 -10.05 -0.13
N VAL A 120 20.80 -9.72 0.76
CA VAL A 120 21.89 -8.81 0.47
C VAL A 120 22.81 -9.48 -0.54
N ARG A 121 22.69 -9.13 -1.82
CA ARG A 121 23.77 -9.48 -2.76
C ARG A 121 24.86 -8.41 -2.63
N PRO A 122 26.10 -8.80 -2.30
CA PRO A 122 27.20 -7.84 -2.38
C PRO A 122 27.35 -7.42 -3.84
N PHE A 123 27.36 -6.12 -4.08
CA PHE A 123 27.85 -5.59 -5.36
C PHE A 123 29.37 -5.79 -5.33
N ILE A 124 29.84 -6.84 -5.98
CA ILE A 124 31.26 -7.00 -6.33
C ILE A 124 31.41 -6.26 -7.66
N ARG A 125 32.20 -5.21 -7.67
CA ARG A 125 32.90 -4.76 -8.87
C ARG A 125 34.22 -5.50 -8.96
#